data_f1bbfe7352df0be30e5705f49f97bd85
#
_entry.id   f1bbfe7352df0be30e5705f49f97bd85
#
_cell.length_a   1.000
_cell.length_b   1.000
_cell.length_c   1.000
_cell.angle_alpha   90.00
_cell.angle_beta   90.00
_cell.angle_gamma   90.00
#
_symmetry.space_group_name_H-M   'P 1'
#
loop_
_entity.id
_entity.type
_entity.pdbx_description
1 polymer ?
#
loop_
_entity_poly.entity_id
_entity_poly.type
_entity_poly.pdbx_seq_one_letter_code
_entity_poly.pdbx_strand_id
1 'polypeptide(L)'
;MSGLGKQIGIFAGLAVLFYIIENVLHLGGQGSLLFNMLFFVALAEGPLAIVAAADIVGGKWIKPYRKELLGTYPFILLVGFLFLVFIPRIADYPWQDHPTAWLNTPFFVARHVVMFLITFFVAMKYARASMSDAPSRNTWAVLYVFSYVISQTLIAFDWVMGLDYPWLSTLFGAYFFVEAFYLALAFGGIITFLRYDQFVVEFGSEFKHAHMDMATLMFGFSIFWAYQFFSQYLVIWYGNIPEEVLYLAERIAHSPTREFAYSVLVILFLIPFVTLLFRKIKGSKWGYGIIALVVFIGIIIERLVMIAPKFSVNPLILVVEFLLILAVFVYVYKQRESYLT
;
A
#
# COMPACT_ATOMS: atom_id res chain seq x y z
N MET A 1 -24.66 -14.01 -11.13
CA MET A 1 -23.25 -13.57 -11.24
C MET A 1 -22.56 -13.90 -9.93
N SER A 2 -21.41 -14.55 -9.94
CA SER A 2 -20.61 -14.75 -8.74
C SER A 2 -20.32 -13.40 -8.08
N GLY A 3 -20.17 -13.35 -6.74
CA GLY A 3 -19.90 -12.10 -6.03
C GLY A 3 -18.77 -11.28 -6.67
N LEU A 4 -17.71 -11.95 -7.15
CA LEU A 4 -16.57 -11.32 -7.83
C LEU A 4 -16.95 -10.67 -9.19
N GLY A 5 -17.87 -11.25 -9.97
CA GLY A 5 -18.29 -10.66 -11.25
C GLY A 5 -18.98 -9.30 -11.10
N LYS A 6 -19.76 -9.12 -10.01
CA LYS A 6 -20.37 -7.83 -9.68
C LYS A 6 -19.31 -6.78 -9.34
N GLN A 7 -18.27 -7.17 -8.62
CA GLN A 7 -17.19 -6.26 -8.21
C GLN A 7 -16.36 -5.81 -9.41
N ILE A 8 -16.03 -6.71 -10.34
CA ILE A 8 -15.35 -6.37 -11.59
C ILE A 8 -16.15 -5.30 -12.36
N GLY A 9 -17.48 -5.43 -12.45
CA GLY A 9 -18.33 -4.42 -13.07
C GLY A 9 -18.24 -3.03 -12.39
N ILE A 10 -18.20 -3.00 -11.05
CA ILE A 10 -18.03 -1.76 -10.28
C ILE A 10 -16.66 -1.12 -10.54
N PHE A 11 -15.58 -1.94 -10.52
CA PHE A 11 -14.23 -1.48 -10.78
C PHE A 11 -14.05 -0.93 -12.20
N ALA A 12 -14.62 -1.60 -13.20
CA ALA A 12 -14.63 -1.13 -14.58
C ALA A 12 -15.40 0.20 -14.71
N GLY A 13 -16.55 0.33 -14.05
CA GLY A 13 -17.32 1.58 -14.02
C GLY A 13 -16.54 2.74 -13.40
N LEU A 14 -15.83 2.50 -12.29
CA LEU A 14 -14.97 3.51 -11.68
C LEU A 14 -13.79 3.89 -12.59
N ALA A 15 -13.17 2.91 -13.24
CA ALA A 15 -12.10 3.16 -14.20
C ALA A 15 -12.54 4.01 -15.39
N VAL A 16 -13.75 3.78 -15.92
CA VAL A 16 -14.32 4.63 -16.98
C VAL A 16 -14.53 6.06 -16.50
N LEU A 17 -15.04 6.25 -15.28
CA LEU A 17 -15.19 7.58 -14.69
C LEU A 17 -13.84 8.29 -14.56
N PHE A 18 -12.81 7.58 -14.09
CA PHE A 18 -11.46 8.14 -13.93
C PHE A 18 -10.81 8.41 -15.28
N TYR A 19 -11.06 7.58 -16.29
CA TYR A 19 -10.59 7.86 -17.65
C TYR A 19 -11.15 9.20 -18.17
N ILE A 20 -12.41 9.49 -17.89
CA ILE A 20 -13.03 10.78 -18.27
C ILE A 20 -12.38 11.93 -17.49
N ILE A 21 -12.20 11.81 -16.16
CA ILE A 21 -11.61 12.86 -15.32
C ILE A 21 -10.17 13.16 -15.75
N GLU A 22 -9.36 12.11 -15.95
CA GLU A 22 -7.91 12.22 -16.15
C GLU A 22 -7.51 12.46 -17.60
N ASN A 23 -8.13 11.75 -18.56
CA ASN A 23 -7.67 11.73 -19.95
C ASN A 23 -8.57 12.53 -20.91
N VAL A 24 -9.84 12.79 -20.56
CA VAL A 24 -10.74 13.60 -21.39
C VAL A 24 -10.83 15.03 -20.87
N LEU A 25 -11.02 15.19 -19.56
CA LEU A 25 -11.16 16.49 -18.91
C LEU A 25 -9.82 17.08 -18.43
N HIS A 26 -8.78 16.27 -18.32
CA HIS A 26 -7.44 16.62 -17.85
C HIS A 26 -7.41 17.36 -16.50
N LEU A 27 -8.29 16.97 -15.55
CA LEU A 27 -8.48 17.66 -14.28
C LEU A 27 -7.46 17.27 -13.20
N GLY A 28 -6.95 16.04 -13.20
CA GLY A 28 -6.10 15.51 -12.12
C GLY A 28 -4.65 15.99 -12.14
N GLY A 29 -4.19 16.58 -13.21
CA GLY A 29 -2.77 16.82 -13.43
C GLY A 29 -2.03 15.53 -13.79
N GLN A 30 -0.72 15.46 -13.52
CA GLN A 30 0.10 14.29 -13.86
C GLN A 30 0.11 13.24 -12.73
N GLY A 31 -0.05 13.66 -11.47
CA GLY A 31 0.23 12.85 -10.28
C GLY A 31 -0.97 12.43 -9.45
N SER A 32 -2.20 12.98 -9.66
CA SER A 32 -3.34 12.67 -8.79
C SER A 32 -3.73 11.20 -8.83
N LEU A 33 -3.88 10.64 -10.03
CA LEU A 33 -4.19 9.21 -10.19
C LEU A 33 -3.04 8.33 -9.71
N LEU A 34 -1.77 8.69 -10.00
CA LEU A 34 -0.61 7.93 -9.55
C LEU A 34 -0.54 7.84 -8.02
N PHE A 35 -0.78 8.95 -7.32
CA PHE A 35 -0.88 8.98 -5.86
C PHE A 35 -1.91 7.97 -5.35
N ASN A 36 -3.11 8.02 -5.90
CA ASN A 36 -4.19 7.13 -5.49
C ASN A 36 -3.83 5.66 -5.75
N MET A 37 -3.25 5.34 -6.90
CA MET A 37 -2.80 4.00 -7.23
C MET A 37 -1.74 3.49 -6.26
N LEU A 38 -0.73 4.32 -5.91
CA LEU A 38 0.34 3.95 -4.97
C LEU A 38 -0.18 3.66 -3.57
N PHE A 39 -1.16 4.41 -3.11
CA PHE A 39 -1.75 4.18 -1.80
C PHE A 39 -2.64 2.92 -1.79
N PHE A 40 -3.54 2.82 -2.77
CA PHE A 40 -4.49 1.72 -2.78
C PHE A 40 -3.89 0.36 -3.16
N VAL A 41 -2.78 0.30 -3.91
CA VAL A 41 -2.08 -0.97 -4.14
C VAL A 41 -1.44 -1.50 -2.86
N ALA A 42 -0.82 -0.64 -2.06
CA ALA A 42 -0.27 -1.01 -0.76
C ALA A 42 -1.36 -1.51 0.20
N LEU A 43 -2.53 -0.82 0.21
CA LEU A 43 -3.70 -1.23 1.00
C LEU A 43 -4.37 -2.51 0.48
N ALA A 44 -4.28 -2.81 -0.82
CA ALA A 44 -4.83 -4.03 -1.40
C ALA A 44 -3.95 -5.25 -1.11
N GLU A 45 -2.63 -5.11 -1.22
CA GLU A 45 -1.68 -6.22 -1.15
C GLU A 45 -1.14 -6.47 0.26
N GLY A 46 -0.81 -5.42 1.01
CA GLY A 46 -0.16 -5.53 2.32
C GLY A 46 -0.94 -6.37 3.35
N PRO A 47 -2.28 -6.23 3.49
CA PRO A 47 -3.04 -7.00 4.46
C PRO A 47 -2.95 -8.52 4.26
N LEU A 48 -2.93 -8.99 3.00
CA LEU A 48 -2.73 -10.40 2.71
C LEU A 48 -1.32 -10.86 3.09
N ALA A 49 -0.30 -9.99 2.94
CA ALA A 49 1.07 -10.30 3.28
C ALA A 49 1.25 -10.58 4.79
N ILE A 50 0.52 -9.84 5.66
CA ILE A 50 0.49 -10.12 7.10
C ILE A 50 -0.05 -11.52 7.38
N VAL A 51 -1.19 -11.87 6.78
CA VAL A 51 -1.80 -13.18 6.97
C VAL A 51 -0.89 -14.28 6.43
N ALA A 52 -0.28 -14.07 5.26
CA ALA A 52 0.63 -15.04 4.65
C ALA A 52 1.88 -15.27 5.49
N ALA A 53 2.50 -14.20 6.01
CA ALA A 53 3.63 -14.31 6.93
C ALA A 53 3.26 -15.11 8.19
N ALA A 54 2.10 -14.82 8.79
CA ALA A 54 1.62 -15.55 9.96
C ALA A 54 1.32 -17.02 9.64
N ASP A 55 0.71 -17.33 8.48
CA ASP A 55 0.42 -18.71 8.07
C ASP A 55 1.70 -19.53 7.86
N ILE A 56 2.72 -18.94 7.23
CA ILE A 56 4.03 -19.61 6.98
C ILE A 56 4.70 -20.00 8.29
N VAL A 57 4.68 -19.12 9.31
CA VAL A 57 5.30 -19.38 10.61
C VAL A 57 4.38 -20.10 11.61
N GLY A 58 3.16 -20.44 11.20
CA GLY A 58 2.18 -21.09 12.08
C GLY A 58 1.62 -20.19 13.19
N GLY A 59 1.58 -18.88 12.96
CA GLY A 59 1.14 -17.87 13.91
C GLY A 59 -0.38 -17.91 14.15
N LYS A 60 -0.81 -18.33 15.34
CA LYS A 60 -2.24 -18.43 15.69
C LYS A 60 -2.91 -17.08 15.96
N TRP A 61 -2.13 -16.05 16.30
CA TRP A 61 -2.60 -14.70 16.63
C TRP A 61 -3.36 -14.03 15.48
N ILE A 62 -3.11 -14.42 14.23
CA ILE A 62 -3.75 -13.82 13.05
C ILE A 62 -5.25 -14.21 12.91
N LYS A 63 -5.72 -15.24 13.61
CA LYS A 63 -7.05 -15.80 13.44
C LYS A 63 -8.19 -14.76 13.51
N PRO A 64 -8.25 -13.85 14.49
CA PRO A 64 -9.30 -12.83 14.55
C PRO A 64 -9.29 -11.85 13.37
N TYR A 65 -8.11 -11.62 12.78
CA TYR A 65 -7.92 -10.65 11.69
C TYR A 65 -7.99 -11.27 10.30
N ARG A 66 -7.90 -12.60 10.21
CA ARG A 66 -7.75 -13.34 8.95
C ARG A 66 -8.76 -12.92 7.89
N LYS A 67 -10.04 -12.99 8.20
CA LYS A 67 -11.14 -12.64 7.30
C LYS A 67 -11.08 -11.18 6.86
N GLU A 68 -10.77 -10.31 7.80
CA GLU A 68 -10.70 -8.88 7.55
C GLU A 68 -9.54 -8.52 6.60
N LEU A 69 -8.36 -9.07 6.86
CA LEU A 69 -7.18 -8.76 6.06
C LEU A 69 -7.21 -9.43 4.68
N LEU A 70 -7.70 -10.67 4.58
CA LEU A 70 -7.87 -11.35 3.29
C LEU A 70 -8.93 -10.70 2.40
N GLY A 71 -9.89 -9.98 2.98
CA GLY A 71 -10.96 -9.30 2.25
C GLY A 71 -10.49 -8.20 1.31
N THR A 72 -9.20 -7.83 1.32
CA THR A 72 -8.67 -6.77 0.46
C THR A 72 -8.23 -7.27 -0.93
N TYR A 73 -8.12 -8.59 -1.17
CA TYR A 73 -7.55 -9.11 -2.43
C TYR A 73 -8.24 -8.62 -3.73
N PRO A 74 -9.57 -8.38 -3.80
CA PRO A 74 -10.18 -7.93 -5.05
C PRO A 74 -9.69 -6.56 -5.50
N PHE A 75 -9.22 -5.74 -4.56
CA PHE A 75 -8.75 -4.38 -4.87
C PHE A 75 -7.44 -4.35 -5.66
N ILE A 76 -6.71 -5.47 -5.74
CA ILE A 76 -5.58 -5.63 -6.68
C ILE A 76 -6.08 -5.44 -8.12
N LEU A 77 -7.26 -5.97 -8.47
CA LEU A 77 -7.88 -5.74 -9.78
C LEU A 77 -8.32 -4.28 -9.96
N LEU A 78 -8.84 -3.65 -8.91
CA LEU A 78 -9.22 -2.23 -8.99
C LEU A 78 -8.00 -1.39 -9.40
N VAL A 79 -6.86 -1.56 -8.72
CA VAL A 79 -5.64 -0.84 -9.08
C VAL A 79 -5.15 -1.22 -10.48
N GLY A 80 -5.28 -2.49 -10.88
CA GLY A 80 -5.00 -2.91 -12.25
C GLY A 80 -5.85 -2.17 -13.29
N PHE A 81 -7.14 -1.96 -13.04
CA PHE A 81 -8.00 -1.14 -13.91
C PHE A 81 -7.59 0.34 -13.91
N LEU A 82 -7.23 0.90 -12.75
CA LEU A 82 -6.73 2.27 -12.67
C LEU A 82 -5.38 2.43 -13.40
N PHE A 83 -4.54 1.41 -13.38
CA PHE A 83 -3.31 1.39 -14.15
C PHE A 83 -3.57 1.49 -15.67
N LEU A 84 -4.62 0.85 -16.18
CA LEU A 84 -5.01 1.00 -17.60
C LEU A 84 -5.43 2.44 -17.93
N VAL A 85 -6.05 3.14 -16.98
CA VAL A 85 -6.38 4.57 -17.10
C VAL A 85 -5.12 5.44 -17.09
N PHE A 86 -4.10 5.03 -16.33
CA PHE A 86 -2.83 5.74 -16.20
C PHE A 86 -1.91 5.62 -17.42
N ILE A 87 -2.11 4.64 -18.31
CA ILE A 87 -1.21 4.38 -19.46
C ILE A 87 -0.86 5.64 -20.26
N PRO A 88 -1.79 6.56 -20.62
CA PRO A 88 -1.44 7.79 -21.34
C PRO A 88 -0.43 8.68 -20.60
N ARG A 89 -0.43 8.67 -19.27
CA ARG A 89 0.48 9.46 -18.42
C ARG A 89 1.91 8.91 -18.37
N ILE A 90 2.14 7.70 -18.87
CA ILE A 90 3.51 7.16 -18.99
C ILE A 90 4.37 8.04 -19.90
N ALA A 91 3.76 8.74 -20.86
CA ALA A 91 4.46 9.69 -21.72
C ALA A 91 5.10 10.87 -20.98
N ASP A 92 4.63 11.17 -19.76
CA ASP A 92 5.13 12.28 -18.93
C ASP A 92 6.39 11.90 -18.12
N TYR A 93 6.84 10.64 -18.17
CA TYR A 93 8.02 10.20 -17.43
C TYR A 93 9.32 10.66 -18.07
N PRO A 94 10.33 11.13 -17.28
CA PRO A 94 11.60 11.65 -17.80
C PRO A 94 12.39 10.64 -18.65
N TRP A 95 12.27 9.34 -18.38
CA TRP A 95 12.97 8.29 -19.13
C TRP A 95 12.45 8.11 -20.57
N GLN A 96 11.33 8.72 -20.94
CA GLN A 96 10.82 8.68 -22.32
C GLN A 96 11.78 9.33 -23.32
N ASP A 97 12.58 10.31 -22.88
CA ASP A 97 13.59 10.95 -23.72
C ASP A 97 14.78 10.02 -24.00
N HIS A 98 15.00 9.01 -23.11
CA HIS A 98 16.11 8.06 -23.20
C HIS A 98 15.63 6.63 -22.87
N PRO A 99 14.79 6.02 -23.74
CA PRO A 99 14.24 4.71 -23.48
C PRO A 99 15.33 3.62 -23.45
N THR A 100 15.21 2.69 -22.52
CA THR A 100 16.12 1.56 -22.34
C THR A 100 15.41 0.24 -22.60
N ALA A 101 16.15 -0.89 -22.53
CA ALA A 101 15.54 -2.21 -22.61
C ALA A 101 14.52 -2.47 -21.49
N TRP A 102 14.71 -1.86 -20.30
CA TRP A 102 13.79 -1.96 -19.17
C TRP A 102 12.72 -0.87 -19.18
N LEU A 103 13.11 0.39 -19.31
CA LEU A 103 12.23 1.55 -19.33
C LEU A 103 11.85 1.91 -20.77
N ASN A 104 10.82 1.24 -21.28
CA ASN A 104 10.12 1.55 -22.52
C ASN A 104 8.65 1.26 -22.37
N THR A 105 7.79 2.03 -23.00
CA THR A 105 6.33 1.99 -22.79
C THR A 105 5.72 0.61 -23.04
N PRO A 106 6.00 -0.11 -24.16
CA PRO A 106 5.39 -1.42 -24.37
C PRO A 106 5.74 -2.44 -23.29
N PHE A 107 7.00 -2.52 -22.90
CA PHE A 107 7.43 -3.47 -21.86
C PHE A 107 6.97 -3.03 -20.47
N PHE A 108 6.95 -1.73 -20.18
CA PHE A 108 6.40 -1.17 -18.94
C PHE A 108 4.93 -1.62 -18.76
N VAL A 109 4.09 -1.40 -19.78
CA VAL A 109 2.67 -1.76 -19.73
C VAL A 109 2.50 -3.27 -19.62
N ALA A 110 3.19 -4.05 -20.47
CA ALA A 110 3.04 -5.50 -20.50
C ALA A 110 3.38 -6.14 -19.15
N ARG A 111 4.53 -5.77 -18.52
CA ARG A 111 4.95 -6.35 -17.24
C ARG A 111 4.00 -6.01 -16.10
N HIS A 112 3.43 -4.79 -16.05
CA HIS A 112 2.49 -4.41 -15.01
C HIS A 112 1.14 -5.10 -15.16
N VAL A 113 0.63 -5.24 -16.40
CA VAL A 113 -0.59 -6.01 -16.64
C VAL A 113 -0.41 -7.47 -16.20
N VAL A 114 0.71 -8.10 -16.60
CA VAL A 114 1.04 -9.48 -16.19
C VAL A 114 1.20 -9.59 -14.68
N MET A 115 1.89 -8.64 -14.06
CA MET A 115 2.09 -8.57 -12.61
C MET A 115 0.75 -8.53 -11.87
N PHE A 116 -0.17 -7.61 -12.24
CA PHE A 116 -1.47 -7.51 -11.58
C PHE A 116 -2.32 -8.77 -11.75
N LEU A 117 -2.31 -9.39 -12.93
CA LEU A 117 -3.04 -10.63 -13.18
C LEU A 117 -2.49 -11.79 -12.33
N ILE A 118 -1.16 -11.95 -12.28
CA ILE A 118 -0.52 -13.00 -11.47
C ILE A 118 -0.77 -12.76 -9.98
N THR A 119 -0.52 -11.52 -9.48
CA THR A 119 -0.69 -11.19 -8.07
C THR A 119 -2.14 -11.36 -7.64
N PHE A 120 -3.11 -10.91 -8.44
CA PHE A 120 -4.52 -11.13 -8.17
C PHE A 120 -4.89 -12.63 -8.13
N PHE A 121 -4.44 -13.41 -9.13
CA PHE A 121 -4.74 -14.84 -9.18
C PHE A 121 -4.18 -15.58 -7.96
N VAL A 122 -2.93 -15.31 -7.61
CA VAL A 122 -2.28 -15.92 -6.44
C VAL A 122 -2.95 -15.46 -5.14
N ALA A 123 -3.27 -14.17 -5.01
CA ALA A 123 -3.99 -13.61 -3.86
C ALA A 123 -5.37 -14.26 -3.67
N MET A 124 -6.14 -14.42 -4.74
CA MET A 124 -7.44 -15.08 -4.72
C MET A 124 -7.32 -16.55 -4.28
N LYS A 125 -6.37 -17.28 -4.85
CA LYS A 125 -6.12 -18.70 -4.46
C LYS A 125 -5.68 -18.80 -3.01
N TYR A 126 -4.78 -17.93 -2.58
CA TYR A 126 -4.32 -17.88 -1.21
C TYR A 126 -5.47 -17.55 -0.24
N ALA A 127 -6.24 -16.49 -0.51
CA ALA A 127 -7.34 -16.09 0.36
C ALA A 127 -8.36 -17.22 0.57
N ARG A 128 -8.76 -17.92 -0.51
CA ARG A 128 -9.66 -19.07 -0.43
C ARG A 128 -9.05 -20.24 0.33
N ALA A 129 -7.78 -20.59 0.05
CA ALA A 129 -7.09 -21.68 0.75
C ALA A 129 -6.92 -21.38 2.25
N SER A 130 -6.65 -20.11 2.61
CA SER A 130 -6.48 -19.68 3.99
C SER A 130 -7.81 -19.65 4.75
N MET A 131 -8.92 -19.26 4.11
CA MET A 131 -10.25 -19.26 4.72
C MET A 131 -10.81 -20.67 4.93
N SER A 132 -10.52 -21.61 4.03
CA SER A 132 -10.98 -23.00 4.11
C SER A 132 -10.02 -23.92 4.87
N ASP A 133 -8.92 -23.41 5.40
CA ASP A 133 -7.86 -24.17 6.08
C ASP A 133 -7.31 -25.33 5.23
N ALA A 134 -7.26 -25.11 3.90
CA ALA A 134 -6.86 -26.13 2.93
C ALA A 134 -5.39 -26.57 3.14
N PRO A 135 -5.04 -27.85 2.85
CA PRO A 135 -3.66 -28.33 2.93
C PRO A 135 -2.67 -27.53 2.08
N SER A 136 -3.14 -26.92 1.00
CA SER A 136 -2.34 -26.06 0.10
C SER A 136 -2.14 -24.64 0.60
N ARG A 137 -2.69 -24.26 1.78
CA ARG A 137 -2.62 -22.90 2.33
C ARG A 137 -1.21 -22.36 2.37
N ASN A 138 -0.26 -23.12 2.95
CA ASN A 138 1.14 -22.65 3.08
C ASN A 138 1.82 -22.49 1.73
N THR A 139 1.54 -23.35 0.77
CA THR A 139 2.09 -23.21 -0.61
C THR A 139 1.59 -21.90 -1.24
N TRP A 140 0.30 -21.63 -1.17
CA TRP A 140 -0.26 -20.38 -1.69
C TRP A 140 0.20 -19.14 -0.91
N ALA A 141 0.42 -19.28 0.41
CA ALA A 141 1.00 -18.21 1.23
C ALA A 141 2.42 -17.83 0.75
N VAL A 142 3.28 -18.82 0.54
CA VAL A 142 4.65 -18.60 0.02
C VAL A 142 4.61 -17.96 -1.37
N LEU A 143 3.79 -18.50 -2.29
CA LEU A 143 3.64 -17.91 -3.63
C LEU A 143 3.12 -16.46 -3.56
N TYR A 144 2.21 -16.19 -2.64
CA TYR A 144 1.70 -14.83 -2.44
C TYR A 144 2.77 -13.87 -1.94
N VAL A 145 3.58 -14.26 -0.94
CA VAL A 145 4.68 -13.43 -0.44
C VAL A 145 5.66 -13.08 -1.57
N PHE A 146 6.03 -14.05 -2.42
CA PHE A 146 6.89 -13.77 -3.58
C PHE A 146 6.22 -12.81 -4.58
N SER A 147 4.95 -13.04 -4.93
CA SER A 147 4.24 -12.14 -5.86
C SER A 147 4.09 -10.73 -5.28
N TYR A 148 3.84 -10.60 -3.98
CA TYR A 148 3.76 -9.34 -3.26
C TYR A 148 5.08 -8.57 -3.28
N VAL A 149 6.19 -9.22 -2.94
CA VAL A 149 7.52 -8.58 -2.93
C VAL A 149 7.89 -8.13 -4.35
N ILE A 150 7.66 -8.96 -5.36
CA ILE A 150 7.92 -8.60 -6.77
C ILE A 150 7.02 -7.45 -7.20
N SER A 151 5.72 -7.49 -6.91
CA SER A 151 4.76 -6.44 -7.25
C SER A 151 5.17 -5.10 -6.66
N GLN A 152 5.39 -5.04 -5.34
CA GLN A 152 5.77 -3.80 -4.65
C GLN A 152 7.14 -3.27 -5.12
N THR A 153 8.08 -4.16 -5.45
CA THR A 153 9.39 -3.77 -5.99
C THR A 153 9.28 -3.19 -7.39
N LEU A 154 8.47 -3.79 -8.27
CA LEU A 154 8.22 -3.25 -9.61
C LEU A 154 7.52 -1.89 -9.54
N ILE A 155 6.53 -1.74 -8.66
CA ILE A 155 5.85 -0.47 -8.43
C ILE A 155 6.83 0.60 -7.93
N ALA A 156 7.69 0.26 -6.96
CA ALA A 156 8.71 1.16 -6.46
C ALA A 156 9.66 1.66 -7.56
N PHE A 157 10.20 0.73 -8.37
CA PHE A 157 11.17 1.04 -9.38
C PHE A 157 10.58 1.77 -10.58
N ASP A 158 9.42 1.31 -11.02
CA ASP A 158 8.84 1.81 -12.27
C ASP A 158 7.98 3.05 -12.07
N TRP A 159 7.17 3.08 -11.00
CA TRP A 159 6.21 4.18 -10.83
C TRP A 159 6.79 5.38 -10.07
N VAL A 160 7.71 5.15 -9.13
CA VAL A 160 8.25 6.23 -8.29
C VAL A 160 9.71 6.51 -8.62
N MET A 161 10.60 5.51 -8.59
CA MET A 161 12.00 5.74 -8.95
C MET A 161 12.16 6.20 -10.41
N GLY A 162 11.29 5.71 -11.31
CA GLY A 162 11.23 6.17 -12.71
C GLY A 162 10.92 7.66 -12.88
N LEU A 163 10.29 8.32 -11.89
CA LEU A 163 10.08 9.78 -11.89
C LEU A 163 11.37 10.57 -11.68
N ASP A 164 12.30 9.99 -10.94
CA ASP A 164 13.58 10.60 -10.59
C ASP A 164 14.73 10.10 -11.48
N TYR A 165 14.41 9.55 -12.67
CA TYR A 165 15.43 9.09 -13.61
C TYR A 165 16.50 10.17 -13.86
N PRO A 166 17.83 9.85 -13.82
CA PRO A 166 18.44 8.52 -13.79
C PRO A 166 18.75 7.95 -12.39
N TRP A 167 18.18 8.49 -11.30
CA TRP A 167 18.40 7.97 -9.95
C TRP A 167 18.03 6.48 -9.83
N LEU A 168 18.89 5.70 -9.15
CA LEU A 168 18.72 4.27 -8.96
C LEU A 168 19.01 3.88 -7.50
N SER A 169 18.08 3.16 -6.87
CA SER A 169 18.29 2.59 -5.54
C SER A 169 17.72 1.17 -5.44
N THR A 170 18.60 0.20 -5.20
CA THR A 170 18.19 -1.20 -5.00
C THR A 170 17.40 -1.40 -3.70
N LEU A 171 17.61 -0.54 -2.71
CA LEU A 171 16.92 -0.59 -1.43
C LEU A 171 15.44 -0.15 -1.54
N PHE A 172 15.10 0.59 -2.59
CA PHE A 172 13.79 1.24 -2.71
C PHE A 172 12.64 0.24 -2.85
N GLY A 173 12.88 -0.91 -3.48
CA GLY A 173 11.90 -2.01 -3.52
C GLY A 173 11.57 -2.56 -2.13
N ALA A 174 12.60 -2.75 -1.30
CA ALA A 174 12.42 -3.20 0.08
C ALA A 174 11.65 -2.18 0.91
N TYR A 175 11.92 -0.90 0.73
CA TYR A 175 11.20 0.20 1.36
C TYR A 175 9.70 0.12 1.09
N PHE A 176 9.29 -0.11 -0.16
CA PHE A 176 7.88 -0.18 -0.55
C PHE A 176 7.12 -1.37 0.05
N PHE A 177 7.69 -2.58 -0.01
CA PHE A 177 6.96 -3.71 0.57
C PHE A 177 6.94 -3.67 2.10
N VAL A 178 7.94 -3.10 2.76
CA VAL A 178 7.92 -2.85 4.21
C VAL A 178 6.86 -1.81 4.58
N GLU A 179 6.77 -0.73 3.83
CA GLU A 179 5.77 0.31 4.02
C GLU A 179 4.34 -0.19 3.77
N ALA A 180 4.11 -1.00 2.71
CA ALA A 180 2.81 -1.59 2.45
C ALA A 180 2.39 -2.56 3.57
N PHE A 181 3.33 -3.29 4.16
CA PHE A 181 3.07 -4.12 5.34
C PHE A 181 2.75 -3.25 6.56
N TYR A 182 3.45 -2.13 6.75
CA TYR A 182 3.19 -1.18 7.83
C TYR A 182 1.80 -0.52 7.70
N LEU A 183 1.41 -0.13 6.47
CA LEU A 183 0.05 0.34 6.18
C LEU A 183 -1.01 -0.71 6.52
N ALA A 184 -0.73 -1.97 6.23
CA ALA A 184 -1.64 -3.07 6.53
C ALA A 184 -1.83 -3.30 8.04
N LEU A 185 -0.79 -3.10 8.85
CA LEU A 185 -0.91 -3.10 10.32
C LEU A 185 -1.78 -1.92 10.80
N ALA A 186 -1.63 -0.74 10.18
CA ALA A 186 -2.48 0.41 10.46
C ALA A 186 -3.95 0.13 10.07
N PHE A 187 -4.19 -0.47 8.90
CA PHE A 187 -5.53 -0.89 8.47
C PHE A 187 -6.16 -1.89 9.46
N GLY A 188 -5.41 -2.90 9.89
CA GLY A 188 -5.84 -3.84 10.92
C GLY A 188 -6.21 -3.15 12.24
N GLY A 189 -5.44 -2.15 12.66
CA GLY A 189 -5.71 -1.34 13.84
C GLY A 189 -6.98 -0.50 13.71
N ILE A 190 -7.22 0.11 12.55
CA ILE A 190 -8.44 0.88 12.26
C ILE A 190 -9.67 -0.03 12.30
N ILE A 191 -9.63 -1.19 11.64
CA ILE A 191 -10.73 -2.18 11.67
C ILE A 191 -11.00 -2.63 13.10
N THR A 192 -9.95 -2.91 13.86
CA THR A 192 -10.07 -3.28 15.26
C THR A 192 -10.76 -2.17 16.06
N PHE A 193 -10.34 -0.92 15.88
CA PHE A 193 -10.96 0.22 16.56
C PHE A 193 -12.46 0.32 16.27
N LEU A 194 -12.85 0.17 15.00
CA LEU A 194 -14.25 0.27 14.58
C LEU A 194 -15.12 -0.88 15.06
N ARG A 195 -14.54 -2.10 15.22
CA ARG A 195 -15.28 -3.33 15.53
C ARG A 195 -14.82 -4.01 16.82
N TYR A 196 -14.17 -3.29 17.72
CA TYR A 196 -13.53 -3.82 18.92
C TYR A 196 -14.47 -4.71 19.74
N ASP A 197 -15.66 -4.19 20.03
CA ASP A 197 -16.61 -4.89 20.89
C ASP A 197 -17.16 -6.16 20.23
N GLN A 198 -17.29 -6.19 18.91
CA GLN A 198 -17.67 -7.39 18.15
C GLN A 198 -16.58 -8.46 18.24
N PHE A 199 -15.31 -8.08 18.05
CA PHE A 199 -14.18 -9.01 18.17
C PHE A 199 -14.03 -9.55 19.60
N VAL A 200 -14.28 -8.74 20.63
CA VAL A 200 -14.25 -9.20 22.02
C VAL A 200 -15.34 -10.24 22.28
N VAL A 201 -16.55 -10.05 21.74
CA VAL A 201 -17.65 -11.01 21.88
C VAL A 201 -17.36 -12.30 21.12
N GLU A 202 -16.81 -12.21 19.90
CA GLU A 202 -16.57 -13.36 19.01
C GLU A 202 -15.37 -14.21 19.45
N PHE A 203 -14.25 -13.56 19.85
CA PHE A 203 -12.97 -14.25 20.10
C PHE A 203 -12.46 -14.15 21.55
N GLY A 204 -13.07 -13.34 22.40
CA GLY A 204 -12.74 -13.23 23.82
C GLY A 204 -11.26 -12.90 24.10
N SER A 205 -10.60 -13.79 24.86
CA SER A 205 -9.17 -13.62 25.23
C SER A 205 -8.23 -13.79 24.04
N GLU A 206 -8.55 -14.63 23.04
CA GLU A 206 -7.74 -14.79 21.82
C GLU A 206 -7.58 -13.45 21.11
N PHE A 207 -8.67 -12.67 20.98
CA PHE A 207 -8.60 -11.34 20.38
C PHE A 207 -7.73 -10.37 21.18
N LYS A 208 -7.81 -10.36 22.52
CA LYS A 208 -6.98 -9.46 23.34
C LYS A 208 -5.48 -9.72 23.16
N HIS A 209 -5.08 -10.98 23.01
CA HIS A 209 -3.70 -11.34 22.69
C HIS A 209 -3.33 -10.91 21.26
N ALA A 210 -4.16 -11.25 20.29
CA ALA A 210 -3.95 -10.86 18.89
C ALA A 210 -3.85 -9.33 18.71
N HIS A 211 -4.68 -8.57 19.44
CA HIS A 211 -4.65 -7.10 19.44
C HIS A 211 -3.30 -6.57 19.96
N MET A 212 -2.78 -7.14 21.04
CA MET A 212 -1.46 -6.79 21.58
C MET A 212 -0.34 -7.13 20.59
N ASP A 213 -0.44 -8.29 19.92
CA ASP A 213 0.55 -8.77 18.95
C ASP A 213 0.58 -7.87 17.71
N MET A 214 -0.59 -7.47 17.17
CA MET A 214 -0.69 -6.52 16.05
C MET A 214 -0.09 -5.16 16.40
N ALA A 215 -0.38 -4.62 17.59
CA ALA A 215 0.19 -3.37 18.05
C ALA A 215 1.72 -3.47 18.27
N THR A 216 2.19 -4.66 18.69
CA THR A 216 3.63 -4.92 18.88
C THR A 216 4.35 -5.05 17.53
N LEU A 217 3.71 -5.68 16.54
CA LEU A 217 4.22 -5.69 15.16
C LEU A 217 4.28 -4.28 14.58
N MET A 218 3.25 -3.45 14.78
CA MET A 218 3.26 -2.06 14.36
C MET A 218 4.43 -1.28 14.98
N PHE A 219 4.71 -1.48 16.26
CA PHE A 219 5.89 -0.92 16.92
C PHE A 219 7.18 -1.38 16.22
N GLY A 220 7.34 -2.67 15.94
CA GLY A 220 8.50 -3.21 15.22
C GLY A 220 8.64 -2.64 13.82
N PHE A 221 7.53 -2.50 13.10
CA PHE A 221 7.53 -1.94 11.75
C PHE A 221 7.78 -0.44 11.70
N SER A 222 7.46 0.34 12.75
CA SER A 222 7.88 1.74 12.84
C SER A 222 9.41 1.88 12.87
N ILE A 223 10.09 0.99 13.60
CA ILE A 223 11.55 0.92 13.64
C ILE A 223 12.11 0.44 12.29
N PHE A 224 11.49 -0.58 11.68
CA PHE A 224 11.95 -1.13 10.43
C PHE A 224 11.78 -0.14 9.26
N TRP A 225 10.67 0.60 9.23
CA TRP A 225 10.46 1.72 8.30
C TRP A 225 11.56 2.79 8.48
N ALA A 226 11.81 3.23 9.72
CA ALA A 226 12.84 4.21 10.01
C ALA A 226 14.25 3.75 9.64
N TYR A 227 14.55 2.45 9.85
CA TYR A 227 15.80 1.85 9.41
C TYR A 227 15.95 1.90 7.89
N GLN A 228 14.92 1.55 7.13
CA GLN A 228 14.93 1.61 5.66
C GLN A 228 15.10 3.05 5.16
N PHE A 229 14.35 4.00 5.75
CA PHE A 229 14.49 5.42 5.44
C PHE A 229 15.89 5.93 5.72
N PHE A 230 16.42 5.65 6.91
CA PHE A 230 17.76 6.07 7.31
C PHE A 230 18.85 5.43 6.45
N SER A 231 18.72 4.16 6.10
CA SER A 231 19.65 3.47 5.22
C SER A 231 19.68 4.10 3.82
N GLN A 232 18.51 4.44 3.27
CA GLN A 232 18.39 5.16 2.00
C GLN A 232 19.07 6.55 2.08
N TYR A 233 18.77 7.30 3.14
CA TYR A 233 19.39 8.60 3.39
C TYR A 233 20.91 8.49 3.53
N LEU A 234 21.41 7.52 4.30
CA LEU A 234 22.83 7.32 4.54
C LEU A 234 23.62 7.01 3.26
N VAL A 235 23.08 6.15 2.40
CA VAL A 235 23.70 5.80 1.12
C VAL A 235 23.82 7.03 0.23
N ILE A 236 22.75 7.80 0.08
CA ILE A 236 22.71 9.03 -0.73
C ILE A 236 23.65 10.10 -0.15
N TRP A 237 23.59 10.31 1.18
CA TRP A 237 24.42 11.32 1.86
C TRP A 237 25.91 10.99 1.81
N TYR A 238 26.26 9.72 2.05
CA TYR A 238 27.68 9.27 2.06
C TYR A 238 28.26 9.19 0.65
N GLY A 239 27.47 8.69 -0.32
CA GLY A 239 27.86 8.61 -1.73
C GLY A 239 28.09 9.99 -2.36
N ASN A 240 27.26 10.96 -1.94
CA ASN A 240 27.30 12.36 -2.41
C ASN A 240 27.40 12.51 -3.94
N ILE A 241 26.70 11.60 -4.66
CA ILE A 241 26.60 11.64 -6.11
C ILE A 241 25.53 12.68 -6.49
N PRO A 242 25.82 13.70 -7.32
CA PRO A 242 24.89 14.79 -7.58
C PRO A 242 23.49 14.33 -8.03
N GLU A 243 23.41 13.34 -8.91
CA GLU A 243 22.17 12.79 -9.44
C GLU A 243 21.33 12.08 -8.36
N GLU A 244 21.99 11.45 -7.38
CA GLU A 244 21.32 10.75 -6.28
C GLU A 244 20.88 11.74 -5.18
N VAL A 245 21.68 12.75 -4.90
CA VAL A 245 21.37 13.79 -3.91
C VAL A 245 20.11 14.56 -4.29
N LEU A 246 19.86 14.76 -5.58
CA LEU A 246 18.68 15.46 -6.11
C LEU A 246 17.38 14.81 -5.60
N TYR A 247 17.33 13.48 -5.48
CA TYR A 247 16.16 12.78 -4.96
C TYR A 247 15.69 13.32 -3.60
N LEU A 248 16.61 13.56 -2.67
CA LEU A 248 16.29 14.12 -1.34
C LEU A 248 16.13 15.64 -1.40
N ALA A 249 17.03 16.32 -2.12
CA ALA A 249 17.07 17.77 -2.16
C ALA A 249 15.76 18.38 -2.69
N GLU A 250 15.19 17.83 -3.75
CA GLU A 250 13.93 18.31 -4.34
C GLU A 250 12.74 18.17 -3.38
N ARG A 251 12.71 17.13 -2.55
CA ARG A 251 11.63 16.88 -1.57
C ARG A 251 11.65 17.86 -0.41
N ILE A 252 12.79 18.50 -0.14
CA ILE A 252 12.95 19.50 0.92
C ILE A 252 13.21 20.91 0.39
N ALA A 253 13.22 21.11 -0.94
CA ALA A 253 13.53 22.41 -1.55
C ALA A 253 12.43 23.44 -1.29
N HIS A 254 11.18 23.08 -1.42
CA HIS A 254 10.06 24.01 -1.42
C HIS A 254 8.94 23.62 -0.45
N SER A 255 8.31 24.65 0.14
CA SER A 255 7.06 24.52 0.91
C SER A 255 5.90 24.27 -0.10
N PRO A 256 4.89 23.44 0.24
CA PRO A 256 4.70 22.73 1.53
C PRO A 256 5.34 21.33 1.57
N THR A 257 5.98 20.86 0.50
CA THR A 257 6.55 19.49 0.42
C THR A 257 7.62 19.27 1.50
N ARG A 258 8.43 20.30 1.78
CA ARG A 258 9.45 20.26 2.84
C ARG A 258 8.87 19.94 4.21
N GLU A 259 7.81 20.65 4.59
CA GLU A 259 7.15 20.47 5.88
C GLU A 259 6.52 19.08 5.98
N PHE A 260 5.94 18.60 4.90
CA PHE A 260 5.42 17.24 4.81
C PHE A 260 6.54 16.21 4.93
N ALA A 261 7.68 16.39 4.24
CA ALA A 261 8.81 15.46 4.31
C ALA A 261 9.36 15.32 5.75
N TYR A 262 9.50 16.43 6.49
CA TYR A 262 9.90 16.35 7.89
C TYR A 262 8.82 15.76 8.79
N SER A 263 7.54 16.04 8.52
CA SER A 263 6.44 15.49 9.32
C SER A 263 6.33 13.96 9.21
N VAL A 264 6.70 13.38 8.07
CA VAL A 264 6.70 11.92 7.85
C VAL A 264 7.56 11.19 8.89
N LEU A 265 8.77 11.71 9.21
CA LEU A 265 9.64 11.11 10.24
C LEU A 265 8.99 11.11 11.63
N VAL A 266 8.29 12.18 11.96
CA VAL A 266 7.60 12.29 13.25
C VAL A 266 6.39 11.37 13.30
N ILE A 267 5.61 11.32 12.23
CA ILE A 267 4.33 10.60 12.16
C ILE A 267 4.54 9.09 12.02
N LEU A 268 5.47 8.65 11.17
CA LEU A 268 5.68 7.23 10.91
C LEU A 268 6.68 6.56 11.85
N PHE A 269 7.57 7.34 12.47
CA PHE A 269 8.54 6.77 13.40
C PHE A 269 8.35 7.26 14.83
N LEU A 270 8.56 8.55 15.09
CA LEU A 270 8.69 9.06 16.46
C LEU A 270 7.42 8.83 17.29
N ILE A 271 6.24 9.16 16.76
CA ILE A 271 4.97 8.98 17.47
C ILE A 271 4.68 7.51 17.75
N PRO A 272 4.65 6.59 16.73
CA PRO A 272 4.40 5.18 16.99
C PRO A 272 5.47 4.54 17.90
N PHE A 273 6.74 4.86 17.69
CA PHE A 273 7.85 4.34 18.50
C PHE A 273 7.68 4.69 19.97
N VAL A 274 7.52 5.97 20.31
CA VAL A 274 7.42 6.40 21.71
C VAL A 274 6.12 5.90 22.35
N THR A 275 5.01 5.99 21.65
CA THR A 275 3.70 5.65 22.24
C THR A 275 3.50 4.15 22.42
N LEU A 276 3.90 3.35 21.42
CA LEU A 276 3.74 1.89 21.46
C LEU A 276 4.82 1.19 22.30
N LEU A 277 5.76 1.89 22.92
CA LEU A 277 6.58 1.36 24.02
C LEU A 277 5.69 0.94 25.22
N PHE A 278 4.64 1.70 25.48
CA PHE A 278 3.79 1.48 26.64
C PHE A 278 2.76 0.36 26.40
N ARG A 279 2.88 -0.71 27.19
CA ARG A 279 1.97 -1.86 27.09
C ARG A 279 0.50 -1.50 27.27
N LYS A 280 0.19 -0.49 28.10
CA LYS A 280 -1.18 0.02 28.30
C LYS A 280 -1.77 0.61 27.04
N ILE A 281 -0.96 1.32 26.23
CA ILE A 281 -1.40 1.92 24.97
C ILE A 281 -1.64 0.83 23.94
N LYS A 282 -0.72 -0.12 23.80
CA LYS A 282 -0.85 -1.26 22.87
C LYS A 282 -2.11 -2.10 23.13
N GLY A 283 -2.44 -2.33 24.40
CA GLY A 283 -3.63 -3.15 24.78
C GLY A 283 -4.95 -2.37 24.79
N SER A 284 -4.90 -1.05 24.59
CA SER A 284 -6.10 -0.19 24.59
C SER A 284 -6.73 -0.07 23.21
N LYS A 285 -8.06 -0.19 23.13
CA LYS A 285 -8.85 0.10 21.92
C LYS A 285 -8.47 1.45 21.30
N TRP A 286 -8.50 2.51 22.11
CA TRP A 286 -8.20 3.87 21.68
C TRP A 286 -6.72 4.07 21.40
N GLY A 287 -5.83 3.51 22.23
CA GLY A 287 -4.39 3.68 22.08
C GLY A 287 -3.91 3.15 20.72
N TYR A 288 -4.12 1.88 20.44
CA TYR A 288 -3.72 1.29 19.16
C TYR A 288 -4.48 1.90 17.98
N GLY A 289 -5.81 2.13 18.13
CA GLY A 289 -6.63 2.70 17.06
C GLY A 289 -6.20 4.10 16.61
N ILE A 290 -5.87 4.99 17.56
CA ILE A 290 -5.37 6.34 17.25
C ILE A 290 -4.02 6.28 16.56
N ILE A 291 -3.09 5.46 17.07
CA ILE A 291 -1.77 5.33 16.45
C ILE A 291 -1.87 4.70 15.06
N ALA A 292 -2.77 3.75 14.86
CA ALA A 292 -3.07 3.19 13.54
C ALA A 292 -3.56 4.27 12.56
N LEU A 293 -4.44 5.15 13.00
CA LEU A 293 -4.90 6.28 12.18
C LEU A 293 -3.77 7.27 11.87
N VAL A 294 -2.91 7.56 12.84
CA VAL A 294 -1.73 8.42 12.67
C VAL A 294 -0.79 7.84 11.60
N VAL A 295 -0.47 6.54 11.68
CA VAL A 295 0.36 5.86 10.68
C VAL A 295 -0.31 5.87 9.31
N PHE A 296 -1.60 5.60 9.24
CA PHE A 296 -2.36 5.61 7.98
C PHE A 296 -2.29 6.99 7.29
N ILE A 297 -2.46 8.07 8.03
CA ILE A 297 -2.31 9.45 7.53
C ILE A 297 -0.86 9.73 7.15
N GLY A 298 0.11 9.26 7.94
CA GLY A 298 1.53 9.43 7.65
C GLY A 298 1.93 8.85 6.29
N ILE A 299 1.42 7.67 5.94
CA ILE A 299 1.69 7.04 4.65
C ILE A 299 1.01 7.80 3.50
N ILE A 300 -0.18 8.38 3.71
CA ILE A 300 -0.80 9.29 2.74
C ILE A 300 0.12 10.48 2.44
N ILE A 301 0.66 11.12 3.49
CA ILE A 301 1.58 12.26 3.35
C ILE A 301 2.87 11.82 2.65
N GLU A 302 3.43 10.68 3.02
CA GLU A 302 4.65 10.15 2.42
C GLU A 302 4.50 9.90 0.91
N ARG A 303 3.39 9.29 0.47
CA ARG A 303 3.10 9.09 -0.97
C ARG A 303 3.02 10.42 -1.72
N LEU A 304 2.45 11.45 -1.10
CA LEU A 304 2.42 12.78 -1.69
C LEU A 304 3.84 13.37 -1.83
N VAL A 305 4.67 13.25 -0.81
CA VAL A 305 6.07 13.71 -0.83
C VAL A 305 6.89 12.99 -1.92
N MET A 306 6.59 11.73 -2.20
CA MET A 306 7.29 10.97 -3.24
C MET A 306 6.99 11.49 -4.65
N ILE A 307 5.78 12.00 -4.92
CA ILE A 307 5.31 12.35 -6.26
C ILE A 307 5.39 13.85 -6.55
N ALA A 308 4.99 14.67 -5.58
CA ALA A 308 4.77 16.11 -5.76
C ALA A 308 5.97 16.90 -6.35
N PRO A 309 7.26 16.55 -6.11
CA PRO A 309 8.37 17.25 -6.73
C PRO A 309 8.46 17.07 -8.24
N LYS A 310 7.95 15.97 -8.77
CA LYS A 310 8.10 15.58 -10.18
C LYS A 310 6.82 15.74 -10.98
N PHE A 311 5.69 15.38 -10.41
CA PHE A 311 4.39 15.43 -11.07
C PHE A 311 3.47 16.45 -10.40
N SER A 312 2.87 17.29 -11.21
CA SER A 312 1.86 18.25 -10.73
C SER A 312 0.63 17.49 -10.23
N VAL A 313 0.14 17.90 -9.07
CA VAL A 313 -1.03 17.31 -8.42
C VAL A 313 -2.11 18.39 -8.28
N ASN A 314 -3.33 18.09 -8.70
CA ASN A 314 -4.49 18.91 -8.37
C ASN A 314 -5.06 18.44 -7.01
N PRO A 315 -4.93 19.21 -5.92
CA PRO A 315 -5.33 18.74 -4.59
C PRO A 315 -6.83 18.42 -4.48
N LEU A 316 -7.68 19.17 -5.18
CA LEU A 316 -9.13 18.94 -5.16
C LEU A 316 -9.47 17.61 -5.84
N ILE A 317 -8.93 17.37 -7.02
CA ILE A 317 -9.19 16.15 -7.79
C ILE A 317 -8.59 14.95 -7.08
N LEU A 318 -7.36 15.05 -6.55
CA LEU A 318 -6.74 14.01 -5.76
C LEU A 318 -7.66 13.56 -4.62
N VAL A 319 -8.21 14.51 -3.85
CA VAL A 319 -9.12 14.19 -2.73
C VAL A 319 -10.43 13.58 -3.23
N VAL A 320 -11.01 14.11 -4.30
CA VAL A 320 -12.25 13.56 -4.89
C VAL A 320 -12.03 12.12 -5.34
N GLU A 321 -10.96 11.85 -6.08
CA GLU A 321 -10.59 10.50 -6.52
C GLU A 321 -10.34 9.56 -5.35
N PHE A 322 -9.58 10.01 -4.34
CA PHE A 322 -9.32 9.23 -3.12
C PHE A 322 -10.63 8.83 -2.44
N LEU A 323 -11.55 9.78 -2.27
CA LEU A 323 -12.85 9.52 -1.63
C LEU A 323 -13.74 8.59 -2.46
N LEU A 324 -13.71 8.70 -3.79
CA LEU A 324 -14.44 7.80 -4.68
C LEU A 324 -13.89 6.36 -4.59
N ILE A 325 -12.57 6.18 -4.64
CA ILE A 325 -11.95 4.86 -4.47
C ILE A 325 -12.25 4.32 -3.07
N LEU A 326 -12.12 5.15 -2.03
CA LEU A 326 -12.42 4.75 -0.65
C LEU A 326 -13.89 4.34 -0.48
N ALA A 327 -14.83 5.04 -1.10
CA ALA A 327 -16.25 4.68 -1.08
C ALA A 327 -16.50 3.33 -1.74
N VAL A 328 -15.91 3.08 -2.91
CA VAL A 328 -15.97 1.78 -3.59
C VAL A 328 -15.27 0.71 -2.74
N PHE A 329 -14.11 1.03 -2.14
CA PHE A 329 -13.40 0.13 -1.24
C PHE A 329 -14.31 -0.29 -0.08
N VAL A 330 -14.88 0.65 0.64
CA VAL A 330 -15.76 0.36 1.80
C VAL A 330 -17.00 -0.44 1.36
N TYR A 331 -17.61 -0.08 0.20
CA TYR A 331 -18.78 -0.78 -0.32
C TYR A 331 -18.49 -2.25 -0.65
N VAL A 332 -17.43 -2.50 -1.42
CA VAL A 332 -17.03 -3.86 -1.81
C VAL A 332 -16.52 -4.64 -0.60
N TYR A 333 -15.72 -4.01 0.26
CA TYR A 333 -15.18 -4.63 1.47
C TYR A 333 -16.27 -5.12 2.44
N LYS A 334 -17.39 -4.38 2.56
CA LYS A 334 -18.55 -4.84 3.35
C LYS A 334 -19.15 -6.14 2.81
N GLN A 335 -18.95 -6.46 1.53
CA GLN A 335 -19.43 -7.69 0.88
C GLN A 335 -18.39 -8.83 0.89
N ARG A 336 -17.29 -8.71 1.65
CA ARG A 336 -16.16 -9.66 1.63
C ARG A 336 -16.53 -11.12 1.88
N GLU A 337 -17.61 -11.39 2.60
CA GLU A 337 -18.11 -12.75 2.81
C GLU A 337 -18.51 -13.42 1.48
N SER A 338 -19.09 -12.67 0.56
CA SER A 338 -19.61 -13.21 -0.71
C SER A 338 -18.53 -13.64 -1.70
N TYR A 339 -17.28 -13.28 -1.49
CA TYR A 339 -16.18 -13.61 -2.39
C TYR A 339 -15.00 -14.32 -1.71
N LEU A 340 -14.97 -14.37 -0.38
CA LEU A 340 -14.00 -15.17 0.37
C LEU A 340 -14.42 -16.63 0.49
N THR A 341 -15.71 -16.91 0.41
CA THR A 341 -16.29 -18.25 0.33
C THR A 341 -16.40 -18.67 -1.12
#